data_087d25147e58995820fecdbecd53c0be
#
_entry.id   087d25147e58995820fecdbecd53c0be
#
_cell.length_a   1.000
_cell.length_b   1.000
_cell.length_c   1.000
_cell.angle_alpha   90.00
_cell.angle_beta   90.00
_cell.angle_gamma   90.00
#
_symmetry.space_group_name_H-M   'P 1'
#
loop_
_entity.id
_entity.type
_entity.pdbx_description
1 polymer ?
#
loop_
_entity_poly.entity_id
_entity_poly.type
_entity_poly.pdbx_seq_one_letter_code
_entity_poly.pdbx_strand_id
1 'polypeptide(L)'
;MIKRIAQTAGFAGLLAALLLTLLQILWVTPLILEAETYEKSEPVAAQPHEHAPGVAAHVHDEEAWEPEDGWQRTLSTTGGNLVVAVGFALMLAGLFTLRAPGQTWQGLLWGLAGYAVFCLAPSLGLP
;
A
#
# COMPACT_ATOMS: atom_id res chain seq x y z
N MET A 1 2.09 30.95 -1.89
CA MET A 1 1.94 29.84 -2.86
C MET A 1 2.07 28.48 -2.20
N ILE A 2 3.16 28.16 -1.52
CA ILE A 2 3.43 26.86 -0.90
C ILE A 2 2.30 26.39 0.04
N LYS A 3 1.78 27.28 0.91
CA LYS A 3 0.68 26.95 1.83
C LYS A 3 -0.58 26.44 1.10
N ARG A 4 -0.96 27.05 -0.03
CA ARG A 4 -2.12 26.61 -0.81
C ARG A 4 -1.87 25.25 -1.46
N ILE A 5 -0.67 25.05 -2.00
CA ILE A 5 -0.26 23.76 -2.60
C ILE A 5 -0.31 22.66 -1.55
N ALA A 6 0.27 22.89 -0.38
CA ALA A 6 0.27 21.92 0.73
C ALA A 6 -1.17 21.61 1.23
N GLN A 7 -2.02 22.62 1.35
CA GLN A 7 -3.41 22.41 1.74
C GLN A 7 -4.19 21.59 0.69
N THR A 8 -4.06 21.93 -0.59
CA THR A 8 -4.75 21.19 -1.67
C THR A 8 -4.26 19.75 -1.75
N ALA A 9 -2.95 19.53 -1.65
CA ALA A 9 -2.37 18.20 -1.62
C ALA A 9 -2.82 17.40 -0.38
N GLY A 10 -2.86 18.04 0.80
CA GLY A 10 -3.35 17.41 2.03
C GLY A 10 -4.80 16.96 1.91
N PHE A 11 -5.68 17.83 1.41
CA PHE A 11 -7.09 17.47 1.20
C PHE A 11 -7.26 16.37 0.15
N ALA A 12 -6.57 16.47 -0.99
CA ALA A 12 -6.63 15.44 -2.04
C ALA A 12 -6.10 14.09 -1.53
N GLY A 13 -4.98 14.09 -0.82
CA GLY A 13 -4.41 12.89 -0.21
C GLY A 13 -5.34 12.27 0.84
N LEU A 14 -5.96 13.10 1.69
CA LEU A 14 -6.93 12.62 2.68
C LEU A 14 -8.13 11.94 2.01
N LEU A 15 -8.72 12.58 1.00
CA LEU A 15 -9.86 11.99 0.26
C LEU A 15 -9.46 10.68 -0.43
N ALA A 16 -8.28 10.64 -1.06
CA ALA A 16 -7.75 9.44 -1.69
C ALA A 16 -7.52 8.31 -0.67
N ALA A 17 -6.94 8.62 0.49
CA ALA A 17 -6.72 7.65 1.56
C ALA A 17 -8.05 7.06 2.09
N LEU A 18 -9.05 7.91 2.33
CA LEU A 18 -10.36 7.47 2.80
C LEU A 18 -11.05 6.57 1.76
N LEU A 19 -11.02 6.96 0.48
CA LEU A 19 -11.58 6.15 -0.60
C LEU A 19 -10.86 4.79 -0.71
N LEU A 20 -9.53 4.80 -0.68
CA LEU A 20 -8.73 3.58 -0.74
C LEU A 20 -9.03 2.66 0.44
N THR A 21 -9.07 3.21 1.66
CA THR A 21 -9.40 2.43 2.86
C THR A 21 -10.80 1.84 2.78
N LEU A 22 -11.78 2.60 2.29
CA LEU A 22 -13.14 2.10 2.09
C LEU A 22 -13.17 0.93 1.11
N LEU A 23 -12.49 1.05 -0.02
CA LEU A 23 -12.39 -0.03 -1.02
C LEU A 23 -11.68 -1.27 -0.45
N GLN A 24 -10.63 -1.07 0.35
CA GLN A 24 -9.95 -2.17 1.02
C GLN A 24 -10.85 -2.89 2.01
N ILE A 25 -11.59 -2.17 2.85
CA ILE A 25 -12.52 -2.79 3.81
C ILE A 25 -13.63 -3.58 3.10
N LEU A 26 -14.16 -3.04 2.00
CA LEU A 26 -15.29 -3.67 1.30
C LEU A 26 -14.91 -4.86 0.44
N TRP A 27 -13.73 -4.84 -0.18
CA TRP A 27 -13.34 -5.85 -1.18
C TRP A 27 -12.06 -6.60 -0.84
N VAL A 28 -11.02 -5.90 -0.41
CA VAL A 28 -9.70 -6.53 -0.23
C VAL A 28 -9.65 -7.30 1.08
N THR A 29 -10.12 -6.72 2.17
CA THR A 29 -10.08 -7.37 3.50
C THR A 29 -10.85 -8.69 3.54
N PRO A 30 -12.07 -8.81 2.99
CA PRO A 30 -12.77 -10.09 2.95
C PRO A 30 -12.01 -11.17 2.19
N LEU A 31 -11.38 -10.80 1.06
CA LEU A 31 -10.59 -11.74 0.26
C LEU A 31 -9.34 -12.21 0.98
N ILE A 32 -8.66 -11.33 1.72
CA ILE A 32 -7.48 -11.69 2.52
C ILE A 32 -7.88 -12.63 3.65
N LEU A 33 -8.94 -12.31 4.40
CA LEU A 33 -9.43 -13.15 5.48
C LEU A 33 -9.87 -14.55 4.97
N GLU A 34 -10.47 -14.61 3.80
CA GLU A 34 -10.80 -15.87 3.16
C GLU A 34 -9.53 -16.67 2.81
N ALA A 35 -8.52 -16.03 2.22
CA ALA A 35 -7.25 -16.67 1.89
C ALA A 35 -6.53 -17.22 3.14
N GLU A 36 -6.51 -16.46 4.23
CA GLU A 36 -5.91 -16.87 5.50
C GLU A 36 -6.57 -18.13 6.09
N THR A 37 -7.85 -18.39 5.80
CA THR A 37 -8.51 -19.62 6.24
C THR A 37 -7.94 -20.86 5.55
N TYR A 38 -7.51 -20.73 4.30
CA TYR A 38 -6.88 -21.84 3.58
C TYR A 38 -5.45 -22.09 4.07
N GLU A 39 -4.68 -21.06 4.37
CA GLU A 39 -3.33 -21.20 4.92
C GLU A 39 -3.34 -21.89 6.30
N LYS A 40 -4.29 -21.54 7.16
CA LYS A 40 -4.44 -22.15 8.49
C LYS A 40 -4.97 -23.60 8.44
N SER A 41 -5.61 -23.98 7.35
CA SER A 41 -6.17 -25.35 7.19
C SER A 41 -5.18 -26.33 6.57
N GLU A 42 -4.10 -25.87 5.94
CA GLU A 42 -3.03 -26.76 5.53
C GLU A 42 -2.17 -27.12 6.75
N PRO A 43 -2.08 -28.43 7.12
CA PRO A 43 -1.10 -28.84 8.12
C PRO A 43 0.26 -28.43 7.56
N VAL A 44 0.98 -27.59 8.30
CA VAL A 44 2.37 -27.27 8.01
C VAL A 44 3.10 -28.61 7.97
N ALA A 45 3.23 -29.19 6.78
CA ALA A 45 4.19 -30.23 6.54
C ALA A 45 5.54 -29.56 6.76
N ALA A 46 6.05 -29.68 7.98
CA ALA A 46 7.40 -29.27 8.30
C ALA A 46 8.30 -30.01 7.32
N GLN A 47 8.66 -29.33 6.22
CA GLN A 47 9.74 -29.81 5.38
C GLN A 47 10.99 -29.76 6.27
N PRO A 48 11.63 -30.90 6.54
CA PRO A 48 12.89 -30.87 7.24
C PRO A 48 13.86 -30.17 6.30
N HIS A 49 14.12 -28.89 6.56
CA HIS A 49 15.24 -28.22 5.93
C HIS A 49 16.48 -28.88 6.52
N GLU A 50 17.08 -29.81 5.77
CA GLU A 50 18.43 -30.29 6.03
C GLU A 50 19.36 -29.10 5.94
N HIS A 51 19.65 -28.49 7.07
CA HIS A 51 20.69 -27.49 7.18
C HIS A 51 22.03 -28.20 6.99
N ALA A 52 22.74 -27.81 5.94
CA ALA A 52 24.14 -28.20 5.77
C ALA A 52 24.91 -27.83 7.05
N PRO A 53 25.75 -28.72 7.60
CA PRO A 53 26.46 -28.47 8.85
C PRO A 53 27.40 -27.27 8.66
N GLY A 54 27.16 -26.19 9.38
CA GLY A 54 27.99 -24.99 9.40
C GLY A 54 27.28 -23.64 9.19
N VAL A 55 25.99 -23.64 8.86
CA VAL A 55 25.21 -22.39 8.78
C VAL A 55 24.55 -22.16 10.14
N ALA A 56 24.90 -21.05 10.81
CA ALA A 56 24.22 -20.64 12.02
C ALA A 56 22.71 -20.58 11.75
N ALA A 57 21.92 -21.28 12.57
CA ALA A 57 20.47 -21.20 12.51
C ALA A 57 20.09 -19.71 12.59
N HIS A 58 19.47 -19.19 11.54
CA HIS A 58 18.78 -17.93 11.64
C HIS A 58 17.61 -18.15 12.58
N VAL A 59 17.82 -17.80 13.83
CA VAL A 59 16.73 -17.70 14.79
C VAL A 59 15.84 -16.58 14.24
N HIS A 60 14.70 -16.95 13.71
CA HIS A 60 13.61 -16.01 13.50
C HIS A 60 13.05 -15.69 14.89
N ASP A 61 13.89 -15.08 15.73
CA ASP A 61 13.48 -14.51 16.98
C ASP A 61 13.08 -13.07 16.71
N GLU A 62 11.95 -12.85 17.16
CA GLU A 62 11.11 -11.66 17.32
C GLU A 62 9.95 -11.75 16.35
N GLU A 63 8.83 -12.25 16.87
CA GLU A 63 7.52 -12.00 16.29
C GLU A 63 7.43 -10.49 16.02
N ALA A 64 7.67 -10.10 14.75
CA ALA A 64 7.49 -8.73 14.35
C ALA A 64 6.07 -8.35 14.78
N TRP A 65 5.94 -7.25 15.53
CA TRP A 65 4.64 -6.81 16.00
C TRP A 65 3.67 -6.73 14.82
N GLU A 66 2.61 -7.52 14.89
CA GLU A 66 1.54 -7.50 13.90
C GLU A 66 0.26 -6.99 14.58
N PRO A 67 -0.49 -6.11 13.91
CA PRO A 67 -1.77 -5.65 14.45
C PRO A 67 -2.77 -6.81 14.46
N GLU A 68 -3.45 -6.99 15.58
CA GLU A 68 -4.53 -7.98 15.70
C GLU A 68 -5.65 -7.71 14.68
N ASP A 69 -6.30 -8.78 14.23
CA ASP A 69 -7.43 -8.70 13.33
C ASP A 69 -8.54 -7.81 13.90
N GLY A 70 -9.16 -7.04 13.02
CA GLY A 70 -10.25 -6.15 13.38
C GLY A 70 -9.85 -4.68 13.35
N TRP A 71 -10.14 -3.95 14.42
CA TRP A 71 -9.97 -2.49 14.43
C TRP A 71 -8.51 -2.03 14.39
N GLN A 72 -7.59 -2.78 15.00
CA GLN A 72 -6.16 -2.47 15.00
C GLN A 72 -5.59 -2.56 13.59
N ARG A 73 -5.90 -3.66 12.87
CA ARG A 73 -5.51 -3.85 11.47
C ARG A 73 -6.08 -2.75 10.58
N THR A 74 -7.36 -2.39 10.77
CA THR A 74 -8.01 -1.32 10.02
C THR A 74 -7.36 0.04 10.28
N LEU A 75 -7.02 0.35 11.53
CA LEU A 75 -6.33 1.61 11.87
C LEU A 75 -4.92 1.68 11.29
N SER A 76 -4.15 0.60 11.40
CA SER A 76 -2.80 0.53 10.85
C SER A 76 -2.82 0.72 9.33
N THR A 77 -3.73 0.03 8.64
CA THR A 77 -3.92 0.16 7.19
C THR A 77 -4.37 1.57 6.80
N THR A 78 -5.32 2.15 7.55
CA THR A 78 -5.78 3.53 7.30
C THR A 78 -4.66 4.54 7.50
N GLY A 79 -3.87 4.37 8.57
CA GLY A 79 -2.71 5.21 8.84
C GLY A 79 -1.66 5.13 7.73
N GLY A 80 -1.33 3.93 7.29
CA GLY A 80 -0.44 3.70 6.15
C GLY A 80 -0.95 4.34 4.86
N ASN A 81 -2.22 4.12 4.52
CA ASN A 81 -2.86 4.73 3.36
C ASN A 81 -2.82 6.26 3.41
N LEU A 82 -3.05 6.85 4.59
CA LEU A 82 -3.01 8.30 4.77
C LEU A 82 -1.61 8.86 4.49
N VAL A 83 -0.58 8.26 5.07
CA VAL A 83 0.81 8.70 4.88
C VAL A 83 1.20 8.59 3.41
N VAL A 84 0.92 7.46 2.77
CA VAL A 84 1.25 7.22 1.36
C VAL A 84 0.48 8.16 0.45
N ALA A 85 -0.83 8.30 0.62
CA ALA A 85 -1.67 9.13 -0.24
C ALA A 85 -1.31 10.63 -0.12
N VAL A 86 -1.04 11.12 1.09
CA VAL A 86 -0.59 12.50 1.29
C VAL A 86 0.81 12.70 0.70
N GLY A 87 1.72 11.74 0.88
CA GLY A 87 3.05 11.78 0.27
C GLY A 87 3.00 11.87 -1.26
N PHE A 88 2.21 11.00 -1.91
CA PHE A 88 2.01 11.06 -3.36
C PHE A 88 1.32 12.36 -3.81
N ALA A 89 0.33 12.85 -3.06
CA ALA A 89 -0.34 14.11 -3.37
C ALA A 89 0.63 15.30 -3.31
N LEU A 90 1.52 15.34 -2.32
CA LEU A 90 2.57 16.36 -2.21
C LEU A 90 3.59 16.25 -3.37
N MET A 91 4.00 15.04 -3.72
CA MET A 91 4.88 14.78 -4.86
C MET A 91 4.26 15.29 -6.17
N LEU A 92 3.00 14.91 -6.44
CA LEU A 92 2.28 15.40 -7.62
C LEU A 92 2.09 16.92 -7.61
N ALA A 93 1.76 17.50 -6.47
CA ALA A 93 1.64 18.96 -6.34
C ALA A 93 2.97 19.65 -6.62
N GLY A 94 4.10 19.07 -6.20
CA GLY A 94 5.44 19.53 -6.56
C GLY A 94 5.69 19.45 -8.08
N LEU A 95 5.36 18.33 -8.72
CA LEU A 95 5.48 18.17 -10.18
C LEU A 95 4.60 19.18 -10.95
N PHE A 96 3.40 19.46 -10.45
CA PHE A 96 2.51 20.46 -11.06
C PHE A 96 3.05 21.89 -10.97
N THR A 97 3.98 22.19 -10.06
CA THR A 97 4.66 23.49 -10.09
C THR A 97 5.59 23.65 -11.29
N LEU A 98 6.11 22.51 -11.81
CA LEU A 98 6.97 22.49 -12.99
C LEU A 98 6.15 22.46 -14.29
N ARG A 99 5.08 21.69 -14.29
CA ARG A 99 4.20 21.51 -15.45
C ARG A 99 2.75 21.34 -15.01
N ALA A 100 2.07 22.45 -14.77
CA ALA A 100 0.68 22.44 -14.38
C ALA A 100 -0.23 21.86 -15.48
N PRO A 101 -1.19 20.99 -15.13
CA PRO A 101 -2.23 20.59 -16.06
C PRO A 101 -3.10 21.82 -16.39
N GLY A 102 -3.23 22.12 -17.70
CA GLY A 102 -4.03 23.26 -18.17
C GLY A 102 -5.53 22.99 -18.18
N GLN A 103 -5.93 21.71 -18.13
CA GLN A 103 -7.32 21.26 -18.17
C GLN A 103 -7.54 20.13 -17.16
N THR A 104 -8.76 20.04 -16.64
CA THR A 104 -9.13 19.04 -15.61
C THR A 104 -8.87 17.59 -16.05
N TRP A 105 -9.11 17.27 -17.32
CA TRP A 105 -8.89 15.92 -17.84
C TRP A 105 -7.41 15.51 -17.90
N GLN A 106 -6.50 16.47 -17.98
CA GLN A 106 -5.06 16.22 -17.89
C GLN A 106 -4.67 15.69 -16.50
N GLY A 107 -5.39 16.09 -15.46
CA GLY A 107 -5.24 15.51 -14.13
C GLY A 107 -5.53 14.01 -14.11
N LEU A 108 -6.54 13.56 -14.87
CA LEU A 108 -6.83 12.13 -15.04
C LEU A 108 -5.67 11.41 -15.72
N LEU A 109 -5.08 12.00 -16.76
CA LEU A 109 -3.91 11.40 -17.43
C LEU A 109 -2.70 11.29 -16.51
N TRP A 110 -2.47 12.29 -15.64
CA TRP A 110 -1.42 12.23 -14.63
C TRP A 110 -1.66 11.08 -13.64
N GLY A 111 -2.91 10.89 -13.21
CA GLY A 111 -3.30 9.77 -12.34
C GLY A 111 -3.09 8.42 -13.03
N LEU A 112 -3.54 8.27 -14.28
CA LEU A 112 -3.35 7.04 -15.06
C LEU A 112 -1.86 6.75 -15.33
N ALA A 113 -1.06 7.77 -15.60
CA ALA A 113 0.38 7.62 -15.76
C ALA A 113 1.05 7.14 -14.45
N GLY A 114 0.64 7.71 -13.31
CA GLY A 114 1.08 7.23 -12.00
C GLY A 114 0.72 5.77 -11.77
N TYR A 115 -0.52 5.38 -12.03
CA TYR A 115 -0.96 3.98 -11.95
C TYR A 115 -0.12 3.07 -12.86
N ALA A 116 0.13 3.48 -14.10
CA ALA A 116 0.93 2.71 -15.04
C ALA A 116 2.37 2.51 -14.54
N VAL A 117 2.97 3.52 -13.96
CA VAL A 117 4.36 3.45 -13.45
C VAL A 117 4.46 2.64 -12.17
N PHE A 118 3.56 2.83 -11.22
CA PHE A 118 3.68 2.22 -9.88
C PHE A 118 2.96 0.88 -9.72
N CYS A 119 1.99 0.58 -10.60
CA CYS A 119 1.23 -0.67 -10.54
C CYS A 119 1.47 -1.56 -11.76
N LEU A 120 1.22 -1.02 -12.98
CA LEU A 120 1.33 -1.85 -14.19
C LEU A 120 2.78 -2.23 -14.52
N ALA A 121 3.71 -1.30 -14.48
CA ALA A 121 5.10 -1.59 -14.85
C ALA A 121 5.74 -2.66 -13.96
N PRO A 122 5.61 -2.62 -12.61
CA PRO A 122 6.10 -3.68 -11.75
C PRO A 122 5.39 -5.02 -11.99
N SER A 123 4.07 -5.02 -12.21
CA SER A 123 3.32 -6.27 -12.44
C SER A 123 3.66 -6.96 -13.76
N LEU A 124 4.11 -6.21 -14.76
CA LEU A 124 4.58 -6.75 -16.05
C LEU A 124 6.06 -7.19 -16.00
N GLY A 125 6.84 -6.66 -15.07
CA GLY A 125 8.26 -6.97 -14.92
C GLY A 125 8.58 -8.07 -13.92
N LEU A 126 7.61 -8.56 -13.18
CA LEU A 126 7.76 -9.69 -12.27
C LEU A 126 7.55 -11.00 -13.04
N PRO A 127 8.52 -11.96 -12.94
CA PRO A 127 8.36 -13.29 -13.54
C PRO A 127 7.24 -14.09 -12.88
#